data_0db672429b3e25c5627a40546b569f88
#
_entry.id   0db672429b3e25c5627a40546b569f88
#
_cell.length_a   1.000
_cell.length_b   1.000
_cell.length_c   1.000
_cell.angle_alpha   90.00
_cell.angle_beta   90.00
_cell.angle_gamma   90.00
#
_symmetry.space_group_name_H-M   'P 1'
#
loop_
_entity.id
_entity.type
_entity.pdbx_description
1 polymer ?
#
loop_
_entity_poly.entity_id
_entity_poly.type
_entity_poly.pdbx_seq_one_letter_code
_entity_poly.pdbx_strand_id
1 'polypeptide(L)'
;MSGLLFACDIDNTLIYSHRHPHPGWPCVERLGDREQAFMSPKTARLYGMLRERLSVALVTSRSVEQLRRLRLPGGLPVAVTANGADLLLDGEIDTAWRRETDRLVAPWRGELERLRVKLGGVERYDRCRVVDDAGLFILCGDGTEPRAEALSLARETALEAVASGRKLYLLPPPLNKGTALARLMKRLGFTRSVAAGDSAMDLPMLRAADIAIAPGELAEALSGETRACPPDRLFSEFALETALEISERHEVRLP
;
A
#
# COMPACT_ATOMS: atom_id res chain seq x y z
N MET A 1 -20.81 -8.15 -12.53
CA MET A 1 -21.15 -7.08 -11.57
C MET A 1 -20.28 -5.88 -11.88
N SER A 2 -20.85 -4.80 -12.40
CA SER A 2 -20.13 -3.54 -12.66
C SER A 2 -20.05 -2.74 -11.36
N GLY A 3 -19.15 -3.11 -10.48
CA GLY A 3 -19.02 -2.47 -9.17
C GLY A 3 -17.84 -1.50 -9.12
N LEU A 4 -17.91 -0.58 -8.17
CA LEU A 4 -16.83 0.34 -7.81
C LEU A 4 -15.96 -0.32 -6.72
N LEU A 5 -14.64 -0.36 -6.95
CA LEU A 5 -13.65 -0.82 -5.97
C LEU A 5 -13.00 0.39 -5.30
N PHE A 6 -12.94 0.40 -3.97
CA PHE A 6 -12.07 1.30 -3.23
C PHE A 6 -10.77 0.57 -2.86
N ALA A 7 -9.66 0.97 -3.43
CA ALA A 7 -8.33 0.44 -3.17
C ALA A 7 -7.52 1.46 -2.35
N CYS A 8 -6.96 1.08 -1.23
CA CYS A 8 -6.17 2.03 -0.43
C CYS A 8 -4.91 1.42 0.17
N ASP A 9 -3.91 2.27 0.35
CA ASP A 9 -2.78 1.97 1.22
C ASP A 9 -3.21 1.90 2.69
N ILE A 10 -2.33 1.43 3.54
CA ILE A 10 -2.57 1.24 4.98
C ILE A 10 -1.86 2.29 5.81
N ASP A 11 -0.53 2.34 5.73
CA ASP A 11 0.32 3.18 6.58
C ASP A 11 0.19 4.66 6.20
N ASN A 12 -0.12 5.54 7.15
CA ASN A 12 -0.45 6.96 6.99
C ASN A 12 -1.67 7.25 6.09
N THR A 13 -2.32 6.22 5.55
CA THR A 13 -3.55 6.33 4.76
C THR A 13 -4.79 5.93 5.57
N LEU A 14 -4.73 4.83 6.32
CA LEU A 14 -5.80 4.37 7.23
C LEU A 14 -5.36 4.36 8.69
N ILE A 15 -4.09 4.04 8.94
CA ILE A 15 -3.53 3.88 10.29
C ILE A 15 -2.24 4.68 10.43
N TYR A 16 -1.90 5.01 11.67
CA TYR A 16 -0.76 5.87 12.00
C TYR A 16 0.16 5.20 13.00
N SER A 17 1.47 5.35 12.80
CA SER A 17 2.51 4.73 13.63
C SER A 17 2.53 5.29 15.06
N HIS A 18 2.89 4.44 16.02
CA HIS A 18 3.19 4.79 17.41
C HIS A 18 4.30 5.86 17.60
N ARG A 19 5.03 6.20 16.55
CA ARG A 19 6.10 7.22 16.59
C ARG A 19 5.57 8.64 16.82
N HIS A 20 4.29 8.84 16.63
CA HIS A 20 3.59 10.08 16.94
C HIS A 20 2.53 9.80 18.01
N PRO A 21 2.30 10.73 18.95
CA PRO A 21 1.27 10.56 19.97
C PRO A 21 -0.12 10.58 19.34
N HIS A 22 -0.94 9.59 19.72
CA HIS A 22 -2.34 9.48 19.29
C HIS A 22 -3.25 9.28 20.51
N PRO A 23 -3.39 10.29 21.41
CA PRO A 23 -4.15 10.14 22.64
C PRO A 23 -5.61 9.78 22.33
N GLY A 24 -6.09 8.69 22.96
CA GLY A 24 -7.45 8.21 22.81
C GLY A 24 -7.76 7.45 21.50
N TRP A 25 -6.77 7.24 20.64
CA TRP A 25 -6.98 6.41 19.45
C TRP A 25 -6.81 4.92 19.79
N PRO A 26 -7.72 4.05 19.33
CA PRO A 26 -7.58 2.61 19.51
C PRO A 26 -6.35 2.07 18.77
N CYS A 27 -5.62 1.19 19.44
CA CYS A 27 -4.53 0.44 18.84
C CYS A 27 -5.10 -0.63 17.90
N VAL A 28 -4.64 -0.64 16.66
CA VAL A 28 -5.06 -1.59 15.62
C VAL A 28 -3.94 -2.54 15.18
N GLU A 29 -2.72 -2.39 15.70
CA GLU A 29 -1.63 -3.33 15.48
C GLU A 29 -0.77 -3.44 16.72
N ARG A 30 -0.42 -4.69 17.08
CA ARG A 30 0.55 -5.01 18.14
C ARG A 30 1.65 -5.91 17.60
N LEU A 31 2.85 -5.74 18.18
CA LEU A 31 3.98 -6.66 17.98
C LEU A 31 4.43 -7.14 19.37
N GLY A 32 3.97 -8.33 19.78
CA GLY A 32 3.99 -8.74 21.18
C GLY A 32 3.15 -7.76 22.02
N ASP A 33 3.71 -7.27 23.12
CA ASP A 33 3.04 -6.31 24.00
C ASP A 33 3.13 -4.85 23.54
N ARG A 34 3.86 -4.59 22.45
CA ARG A 34 4.08 -3.22 21.97
C ARG A 34 3.00 -2.80 20.99
N GLU A 35 2.38 -1.66 21.26
CA GLU A 35 1.49 -0.99 20.31
C GLU A 35 2.28 -0.42 19.14
N GLN A 36 1.86 -0.70 17.91
CA GLN A 36 2.58 -0.33 16.71
C GLN A 36 1.84 0.71 15.87
N ALA A 37 0.51 0.59 15.77
CA ALA A 37 -0.29 1.48 14.96
C ALA A 37 -1.67 1.72 15.54
N PHE A 38 -2.21 2.88 15.22
CA PHE A 38 -3.46 3.41 15.73
C PHE A 38 -4.36 3.89 14.58
N MET A 39 -5.66 3.89 14.81
CA MET A 39 -6.66 4.43 13.90
C MET A 39 -7.52 5.46 14.64
N SER A 40 -7.82 6.62 14.03
CA SER A 40 -8.72 7.57 14.70
C SER A 40 -10.11 6.97 14.87
N PRO A 41 -10.86 7.31 15.94
CA PRO A 41 -12.23 6.83 16.12
C PRO A 41 -13.14 7.18 14.94
N LYS A 42 -12.93 8.34 14.32
CA LYS A 42 -13.70 8.77 13.15
C LYS A 42 -13.33 7.96 11.92
N THR A 43 -12.02 7.71 11.69
CA THR A 43 -11.55 6.81 10.61
C THR A 43 -12.16 5.42 10.76
N ALA A 44 -12.17 4.85 11.98
CA ALA A 44 -12.74 3.53 12.23
C ALA A 44 -14.23 3.45 11.87
N ARG A 45 -15.01 4.48 12.24
CA ARG A 45 -16.43 4.58 11.90
C ARG A 45 -16.65 4.71 10.40
N LEU A 46 -15.93 5.64 9.74
CA LEU A 46 -16.05 5.86 8.28
C LEU A 46 -15.65 4.62 7.49
N TYR A 47 -14.60 3.92 7.94
CA TYR A 47 -14.16 2.66 7.33
C TYR A 47 -15.23 1.57 7.42
N GLY A 48 -15.89 1.44 8.57
CA GLY A 48 -17.04 0.53 8.73
C GLY A 48 -18.16 0.85 7.74
N MET A 49 -18.58 2.13 7.70
CA MET A 49 -19.63 2.59 6.76
C MET A 49 -19.26 2.33 5.29
N LEU A 50 -18.00 2.57 4.91
CA LEU A 50 -17.56 2.36 3.54
C LEU A 50 -17.60 0.87 3.14
N ARG A 51 -17.23 -0.04 4.04
CA ARG A 51 -17.28 -1.49 3.81
C ARG A 51 -18.69 -2.06 3.63
N GLU A 52 -19.71 -1.38 4.16
CA GLU A 52 -21.10 -1.74 3.92
C GLU A 52 -21.61 -1.32 2.53
N ARG A 53 -20.96 -0.33 1.90
CA ARG A 53 -21.38 0.27 0.63
C ARG A 53 -20.53 -0.15 -0.57
N LEU A 54 -19.23 -0.33 -0.36
CA LEU A 54 -18.27 -0.63 -1.41
C LEU A 54 -17.42 -1.86 -1.09
N SER A 55 -16.96 -2.50 -2.15
CA SER A 55 -15.84 -3.44 -2.04
C SER A 55 -14.57 -2.66 -1.72
N VAL A 56 -13.91 -3.03 -0.62
CA VAL A 56 -12.67 -2.41 -0.16
C VAL A 56 -11.52 -3.38 -0.35
N ALA A 57 -10.41 -2.91 -0.90
CA ALA A 57 -9.16 -3.65 -0.99
C ALA A 57 -8.00 -2.83 -0.41
N LEU A 58 -7.17 -3.48 0.39
CA LEU A 58 -5.92 -2.90 0.85
C LEU A 58 -4.80 -3.23 -0.14
N VAL A 59 -3.98 -2.24 -0.53
CA VAL A 59 -2.84 -2.42 -1.42
C VAL A 59 -1.60 -1.85 -0.74
N THR A 60 -0.74 -2.73 -0.21
CA THR A 60 0.28 -2.32 0.75
C THR A 60 1.66 -2.89 0.44
N SER A 61 2.70 -2.19 0.91
CA SER A 61 4.08 -2.71 0.95
C SER A 61 4.32 -3.70 2.10
N ARG A 62 3.37 -3.86 3.03
CA ARG A 62 3.46 -4.82 4.13
C ARG A 62 3.50 -6.25 3.61
N SER A 63 4.25 -7.12 4.30
CA SER A 63 4.19 -8.57 4.07
C SER A 63 2.87 -9.17 4.59
N VAL A 64 2.56 -10.39 4.17
CA VAL A 64 1.41 -11.16 4.69
C VAL A 64 1.46 -11.25 6.21
N GLU A 65 2.64 -11.54 6.79
CA GLU A 65 2.82 -11.61 8.25
C GLU A 65 2.48 -10.28 8.93
N GLN A 66 2.93 -9.15 8.36
CA GLN A 66 2.65 -7.82 8.91
C GLN A 66 1.16 -7.46 8.79
N LEU A 67 0.52 -7.82 7.68
CA LEU A 67 -0.90 -7.60 7.48
C LEU A 67 -1.75 -8.37 8.52
N ARG A 68 -1.42 -9.63 8.78
CA ARG A 68 -2.15 -10.50 9.73
C ARG A 68 -2.14 -10.00 11.17
N ARG A 69 -1.25 -9.06 11.53
CA ARG A 69 -1.25 -8.41 12.84
C ARG A 69 -2.30 -7.32 13.00
N LEU A 70 -2.85 -6.82 11.89
CA LEU A 70 -3.86 -5.76 11.93
C LEU A 70 -5.20 -6.25 12.49
N ARG A 71 -5.82 -5.40 13.28
CA ARG A 71 -7.16 -5.59 13.86
C ARG A 71 -8.06 -4.43 13.45
N LEU A 72 -8.44 -4.44 12.16
CA LEU A 72 -9.32 -3.42 11.60
C LEU A 72 -10.78 -3.69 11.94
N PRO A 73 -11.64 -2.65 12.05
CA PRO A 73 -13.08 -2.80 12.20
C PRO A 73 -13.67 -3.69 11.10
N GLY A 74 -14.42 -4.73 11.50
CA GLY A 74 -14.99 -5.69 10.56
C GLY A 74 -13.99 -6.68 9.93
N GLY A 75 -12.77 -6.80 10.48
CA GLY A 75 -11.72 -7.71 10.00
C GLY A 75 -10.97 -7.22 8.77
N LEU A 76 -10.08 -8.07 8.24
CA LEU A 76 -9.32 -7.75 7.04
C LEU A 76 -10.24 -7.89 5.80
N PRO A 77 -10.28 -6.89 4.91
CA PRO A 77 -10.90 -7.02 3.59
C PRO A 77 -9.98 -7.80 2.65
N VAL A 78 -10.32 -7.83 1.37
CA VAL A 78 -9.39 -8.21 0.31
C VAL A 78 -8.10 -7.40 0.44
N ALA A 79 -6.94 -8.03 0.29
CA ALA A 79 -5.68 -7.33 0.44
C ALA A 79 -4.61 -7.83 -0.53
N VAL A 80 -3.86 -6.90 -1.10
CA VAL A 80 -2.66 -7.18 -1.89
C VAL A 80 -1.45 -6.72 -1.09
N THR A 81 -0.53 -7.64 -0.80
CA THR A 81 0.67 -7.41 0.02
C THR A 81 1.93 -7.27 -0.81
N ALA A 82 2.99 -6.78 -0.17
CA ALA A 82 4.34 -6.62 -0.75
C ALA A 82 4.31 -6.00 -2.17
N ASN A 83 3.52 -4.93 -2.36
CA ASN A 83 3.36 -4.18 -3.61
C ASN A 83 2.85 -5.03 -4.80
N GLY A 84 2.13 -6.11 -4.56
CA GLY A 84 1.59 -6.97 -5.61
C GLY A 84 1.98 -8.44 -5.53
N ALA A 85 2.77 -8.83 -4.52
CA ALA A 85 3.26 -10.20 -4.41
C ALA A 85 2.16 -11.22 -4.14
N ASP A 86 1.35 -10.99 -3.12
CA ASP A 86 0.27 -11.88 -2.73
C ASP A 86 -1.08 -11.16 -2.70
N LEU A 87 -2.13 -11.88 -3.09
CA LEU A 87 -3.52 -11.49 -2.90
C LEU A 87 -4.12 -12.37 -1.80
N LEU A 88 -4.72 -11.73 -0.79
CA LEU A 88 -5.47 -12.41 0.26
C LEU A 88 -6.97 -12.21 0.01
N LEU A 89 -7.68 -13.34 -0.07
CA LEU A 89 -9.14 -13.43 -0.10
C LEU A 89 -9.57 -14.17 1.16
N ASP A 90 -10.42 -13.57 1.97
CA ASP A 90 -10.86 -14.12 3.27
C ASP A 90 -9.70 -14.55 4.20
N GLY A 91 -8.58 -13.79 4.13
CA GLY A 91 -7.37 -14.07 4.92
C GLY A 91 -6.42 -15.13 4.34
N GLU A 92 -6.83 -15.84 3.28
CA GLU A 92 -6.05 -16.88 2.62
C GLU A 92 -5.41 -16.39 1.32
N ILE A 93 -4.19 -16.89 1.02
CA ILE A 93 -3.45 -16.52 -0.18
C ILE A 93 -4.11 -17.15 -1.42
N ASP A 94 -4.46 -16.31 -2.40
CA ASP A 94 -4.92 -16.77 -3.71
C ASP A 94 -3.77 -17.44 -4.49
N THR A 95 -3.85 -18.75 -4.66
CA THR A 95 -2.79 -19.54 -5.29
C THR A 95 -2.61 -19.24 -6.78
N ALA A 96 -3.64 -18.77 -7.47
CA ALA A 96 -3.54 -18.38 -8.87
C ALA A 96 -2.77 -17.05 -9.00
N TRP A 97 -3.06 -16.09 -8.14
CA TRP A 97 -2.29 -14.85 -8.04
C TRP A 97 -0.83 -15.10 -7.74
N ARG A 98 -0.56 -15.96 -6.74
CA ARG A 98 0.82 -16.29 -6.35
C ARG A 98 1.60 -16.94 -7.49
N ARG A 99 1.01 -17.88 -8.20
CA ARG A 99 1.64 -18.50 -9.40
C ARG A 99 1.94 -17.48 -10.51
N GLU A 100 1.06 -16.50 -10.71
CA GLU A 100 1.32 -15.42 -11.66
C GLU A 100 2.47 -14.54 -11.18
N THR A 101 2.48 -14.15 -9.91
CA THR A 101 3.59 -13.40 -9.31
C THR A 101 4.92 -14.12 -9.44
N ASP A 102 4.96 -15.43 -9.17
CA ASP A 102 6.17 -16.23 -9.31
C ASP A 102 6.76 -16.19 -10.74
N ARG A 103 5.88 -16.19 -11.76
CA ARG A 103 6.31 -16.03 -13.17
C ARG A 103 6.84 -14.64 -13.45
N LEU A 104 6.19 -13.60 -12.93
CA LEU A 104 6.59 -12.21 -13.10
C LEU A 104 7.95 -11.93 -12.44
N VAL A 105 8.21 -12.52 -11.28
CA VAL A 105 9.44 -12.31 -10.49
C VAL A 105 10.58 -13.22 -10.92
N ALA A 106 10.30 -14.36 -11.54
CA ALA A 106 11.30 -15.38 -11.88
C ALA A 106 12.56 -14.80 -12.58
N PRO A 107 12.46 -13.88 -13.56
CA PRO A 107 13.63 -13.29 -14.21
C PRO A 107 14.51 -12.46 -13.27
N TRP A 108 13.96 -11.99 -12.15
CA TRP A 108 14.59 -11.04 -11.22
C TRP A 108 15.17 -11.70 -9.96
N ARG A 109 14.86 -12.99 -9.71
CA ARG A 109 15.27 -13.67 -8.47
C ARG A 109 16.80 -13.69 -8.27
N GLY A 110 17.55 -13.92 -9.35
CA GLY A 110 19.01 -13.89 -9.27
C GLY A 110 19.55 -12.51 -8.89
N GLU A 111 18.96 -11.45 -9.42
CA GLU A 111 19.33 -10.08 -9.11
C GLU A 111 18.93 -9.68 -7.66
N LEU A 112 17.75 -10.07 -7.22
CA LEU A 112 17.30 -9.85 -5.83
C LEU A 112 18.25 -10.53 -4.83
N GLU A 113 18.65 -11.77 -5.10
CA GLU A 113 19.55 -12.51 -4.22
C GLU A 113 20.97 -11.92 -4.26
N ARG A 114 21.47 -11.54 -5.43
CA ARG A 114 22.77 -10.86 -5.57
C ARG A 114 22.81 -9.58 -4.73
N LEU A 115 21.74 -8.76 -4.80
CA LEU A 115 21.65 -7.52 -4.04
C LEU A 115 21.43 -7.77 -2.55
N ARG A 116 20.65 -8.79 -2.17
CA ARG A 116 20.49 -9.17 -0.77
C ARG A 116 21.84 -9.50 -0.12
N VAL A 117 22.68 -10.28 -0.82
CA VAL A 117 24.01 -10.62 -0.34
C VAL A 117 24.92 -9.38 -0.30
N LYS A 118 24.93 -8.58 -1.38
CA LYS A 118 25.75 -7.36 -1.48
C LYS A 118 25.41 -6.34 -0.38
N LEU A 119 24.12 -6.15 -0.09
CA LEU A 119 23.63 -5.08 0.80
C LEU A 119 23.40 -5.55 2.24
N GLY A 120 23.32 -6.86 2.47
CA GLY A 120 23.00 -7.43 3.78
C GLY A 120 24.05 -7.23 4.87
N GLY A 121 25.30 -6.88 4.50
CA GLY A 121 26.40 -6.60 5.44
C GLY A 121 26.83 -5.14 5.48
N VAL A 122 26.07 -4.24 4.86
CA VAL A 122 26.43 -2.82 4.78
C VAL A 122 26.01 -2.10 6.06
N GLU A 123 26.97 -1.55 6.80
CA GLU A 123 26.76 -0.95 8.14
C GLU A 123 25.69 0.16 8.17
N ARG A 124 25.52 0.93 7.06
CA ARG A 124 24.52 1.98 6.99
C ARG A 124 23.08 1.47 6.84
N TYR A 125 22.88 0.15 6.80
CA TYR A 125 21.56 -0.48 6.71
C TYR A 125 21.26 -1.30 7.96
N ASP A 126 20.27 -0.90 8.74
CA ASP A 126 19.83 -1.61 9.94
C ASP A 126 19.25 -2.99 9.61
N ARG A 127 18.71 -3.14 8.39
CA ARG A 127 18.11 -4.39 7.93
C ARG A 127 18.08 -4.46 6.41
N CYS A 128 18.36 -5.64 5.87
CA CYS A 128 18.18 -5.98 4.45
C CYS A 128 17.57 -7.38 4.35
N ARG A 129 16.41 -7.52 3.68
CA ARG A 129 15.75 -8.81 3.52
C ARG A 129 14.87 -8.87 2.28
N VAL A 130 14.70 -10.06 1.72
CA VAL A 130 13.66 -10.33 0.73
C VAL A 130 12.31 -10.41 1.44
N VAL A 131 11.27 -9.84 0.84
CA VAL A 131 9.90 -9.85 1.35
C VAL A 131 9.01 -10.62 0.39
N ASP A 132 8.32 -11.65 0.93
CA ASP A 132 7.38 -12.52 0.21
C ASP A 132 7.95 -13.03 -1.15
N ASP A 133 9.26 -13.31 -1.19
CA ASP A 133 10.05 -13.77 -2.36
C ASP A 133 9.90 -12.86 -3.60
N ALA A 134 9.50 -11.62 -3.43
CA ALA A 134 9.09 -10.76 -4.53
C ALA A 134 9.84 -9.42 -4.61
N GLY A 135 10.42 -8.95 -3.53
CA GLY A 135 11.16 -7.69 -3.51
C GLY A 135 12.17 -7.62 -2.38
N LEU A 136 13.13 -6.71 -2.47
CA LEU A 136 14.12 -6.48 -1.42
C LEU A 136 13.72 -5.24 -0.61
N PHE A 137 13.63 -5.41 0.70
CA PHE A 137 13.41 -4.37 1.67
C PHE A 137 14.70 -4.04 2.41
N ILE A 138 14.99 -2.75 2.53
CA ILE A 138 16.12 -2.21 3.28
C ILE A 138 15.59 -1.17 4.28
N LEU A 139 16.02 -1.26 5.52
CA LEU A 139 15.83 -0.21 6.51
C LEU A 139 17.14 0.56 6.63
N CYS A 140 17.14 1.83 6.27
CA CYS A 140 18.30 2.70 6.39
C CYS A 140 18.56 3.08 7.85
N GLY A 141 19.82 3.01 8.26
CA GLY A 141 20.29 3.47 9.57
C GLY A 141 20.30 4.99 9.67
N ASP A 142 20.58 5.46 10.88
CA ASP A 142 20.67 6.89 11.15
C ASP A 142 21.80 7.55 10.33
N GLY A 143 21.55 8.74 9.81
CA GLY A 143 22.49 9.45 8.93
C GLY A 143 22.52 9.00 7.47
N THR A 144 21.77 7.96 7.11
CA THR A 144 21.60 7.52 5.71
C THR A 144 20.44 8.26 5.07
N GLU A 145 20.65 8.81 3.86
CA GLU A 145 19.59 9.49 3.08
C GLU A 145 18.95 8.48 2.10
N PRO A 146 17.74 7.97 2.38
CA PRO A 146 17.16 6.89 1.58
C PRO A 146 16.93 7.23 0.12
N ARG A 147 16.63 8.51 -0.20
CA ARG A 147 16.43 8.93 -1.60
C ARG A 147 17.73 8.90 -2.39
N ALA A 148 18.83 9.34 -1.78
CA ALA A 148 20.15 9.27 -2.41
C ALA A 148 20.59 7.81 -2.63
N GLU A 149 20.35 6.94 -1.65
CA GLU A 149 20.59 5.50 -1.79
C GLU A 149 19.75 4.88 -2.90
N ALA A 150 18.45 5.23 -3.00
CA ALA A 150 17.59 4.76 -4.07
C ALA A 150 18.12 5.15 -5.44
N LEU A 151 18.54 6.41 -5.63
CA LEU A 151 19.12 6.90 -6.88
C LEU A 151 20.45 6.20 -7.21
N SER A 152 21.28 5.91 -6.22
CA SER A 152 22.53 5.16 -6.40
C SER A 152 22.25 3.74 -6.85
N LEU A 153 21.37 3.02 -6.14
CA LEU A 153 21.04 1.64 -6.45
C LEU A 153 20.32 1.49 -7.80
N ALA A 154 19.45 2.44 -8.17
CA ALA A 154 18.78 2.45 -9.46
C ALA A 154 19.74 2.48 -10.66
N ARG A 155 21.00 2.94 -10.48
CA ARG A 155 22.04 2.91 -11.52
C ARG A 155 22.77 1.56 -11.60
N GLU A 156 22.67 0.74 -10.57
CA GLU A 156 23.40 -0.51 -10.42
C GLU A 156 22.54 -1.75 -10.72
N THR A 157 21.24 -1.58 -10.83
CA THR A 157 20.27 -2.65 -11.02
C THR A 157 19.14 -2.22 -11.95
N ALA A 158 18.51 -3.19 -12.59
CA ALA A 158 17.29 -2.98 -13.36
C ALA A 158 16.01 -3.10 -12.49
N LEU A 159 16.15 -3.27 -11.17
CA LEU A 159 15.02 -3.18 -10.23
C LEU A 159 14.62 -1.73 -10.02
N GLU A 160 13.34 -1.49 -9.79
CA GLU A 160 12.85 -0.19 -9.36
C GLU A 160 13.24 0.07 -7.90
N ALA A 161 13.91 1.19 -7.65
CA ALA A 161 14.32 1.60 -6.31
C ALA A 161 13.40 2.72 -5.80
N VAL A 162 12.65 2.48 -4.74
CA VAL A 162 11.70 3.44 -4.17
C VAL A 162 12.00 3.68 -2.70
N ALA A 163 12.17 4.95 -2.31
CA ALA A 163 12.34 5.36 -0.92
C ALA A 163 11.00 5.81 -0.30
N SER A 164 10.75 5.39 0.95
CA SER A 164 9.59 5.81 1.75
C SER A 164 10.01 5.93 3.22
N GLY A 165 10.12 7.16 3.73
CA GLY A 165 10.72 7.43 5.03
C GLY A 165 12.13 6.84 5.11
N ARG A 166 12.44 6.09 6.16
CA ARG A 166 13.72 5.36 6.32
C ARG A 166 13.80 4.05 5.53
N LYS A 167 12.76 3.70 4.79
CA LYS A 167 12.65 2.43 4.07
C LYS A 167 13.04 2.62 2.61
N LEU A 168 13.70 1.61 2.07
CA LEU A 168 14.04 1.52 0.67
C LEU A 168 13.57 0.17 0.14
N TYR A 169 12.94 0.17 -1.00
CA TYR A 169 12.43 -1.02 -1.68
C TYR A 169 13.10 -1.15 -3.04
N LEU A 170 13.57 -2.35 -3.36
CA LEU A 170 14.01 -2.72 -4.69
C LEU A 170 13.03 -3.76 -5.23
N LEU A 171 12.29 -3.39 -6.25
CA LEU A 171 11.17 -4.16 -6.77
C LEU A 171 11.42 -4.55 -8.23
N PRO A 172 11.09 -5.79 -8.63
CA PRO A 172 10.95 -6.11 -10.04
C PRO A 172 9.97 -5.14 -10.71
N PRO A 173 10.26 -4.57 -11.88
CA PRO A 173 9.40 -3.59 -12.55
C PRO A 173 7.93 -4.00 -12.70
N PRO A 174 7.59 -5.30 -12.89
CA PRO A 174 6.19 -5.73 -12.93
C PRO A 174 5.46 -5.67 -11.58
N LEU A 175 6.18 -5.48 -10.46
CA LEU A 175 5.60 -5.45 -9.12
C LEU A 175 5.57 -4.03 -8.55
N ASN A 176 4.43 -3.38 -8.67
CA ASN A 176 4.12 -2.12 -8.01
C ASN A 176 2.62 -2.06 -7.73
N LYS A 177 2.21 -1.11 -6.91
CA LYS A 177 0.80 -0.99 -6.50
C LYS A 177 -0.16 -0.70 -7.66
N GLY A 178 0.31 -0.14 -8.78
CA GLY A 178 -0.52 0.11 -9.97
C GLY A 178 -0.81 -1.17 -10.74
N THR A 179 0.21 -1.97 -11.02
CA THR A 179 0.03 -3.30 -11.62
C THR A 179 -0.78 -4.21 -10.69
N ALA A 180 -0.59 -4.10 -9.37
CA ALA A 180 -1.40 -4.79 -8.38
C ALA A 180 -2.89 -4.43 -8.48
N LEU A 181 -3.22 -3.13 -8.57
CA LEU A 181 -4.61 -2.68 -8.77
C LEU A 181 -5.20 -3.21 -10.07
N ALA A 182 -4.48 -3.12 -11.19
CA ALA A 182 -4.95 -3.61 -12.48
C ALA A 182 -5.22 -5.13 -12.47
N ARG A 183 -4.32 -5.91 -11.87
CA ARG A 183 -4.50 -7.37 -11.68
C ARG A 183 -5.69 -7.67 -10.78
N LEU A 184 -5.87 -6.91 -9.69
CA LEU A 184 -6.98 -7.06 -8.75
C LEU A 184 -8.32 -6.77 -9.41
N MET A 185 -8.43 -5.67 -10.15
CA MET A 185 -9.61 -5.30 -10.92
C MET A 185 -10.02 -6.44 -11.87
N LYS A 186 -9.06 -6.95 -12.64
CA LYS A 186 -9.26 -8.08 -13.54
C LYS A 186 -9.68 -9.36 -12.79
N ARG A 187 -9.02 -9.67 -11.66
CA ARG A 187 -9.25 -10.89 -10.88
C ARG A 187 -10.64 -10.93 -10.25
N LEU A 188 -11.15 -9.76 -9.81
CA LEU A 188 -12.43 -9.64 -9.13
C LEU A 188 -13.57 -9.12 -10.03
N GLY A 189 -13.28 -8.73 -11.28
CA GLY A 189 -14.29 -8.30 -12.25
C GLY A 189 -14.80 -6.87 -12.03
N PHE A 190 -14.02 -6.00 -11.38
CA PHE A 190 -14.36 -4.59 -11.23
C PHE A 190 -14.02 -3.78 -12.49
N THR A 191 -14.84 -2.80 -12.81
CA THR A 191 -14.66 -1.93 -14.00
C THR A 191 -14.29 -0.50 -13.64
N ARG A 192 -14.50 -0.10 -12.39
CA ARG A 192 -14.14 1.24 -11.89
C ARG A 192 -13.46 1.15 -10.53
N SER A 193 -12.56 2.09 -10.27
CA SER A 193 -11.80 2.14 -9.04
C SER A 193 -11.61 3.55 -8.51
N VAL A 194 -11.62 3.67 -7.19
CA VAL A 194 -11.12 4.83 -6.44
C VAL A 194 -9.89 4.35 -5.68
N ALA A 195 -8.78 5.07 -5.75
CA ALA A 195 -7.58 4.72 -5.00
C ALA A 195 -7.16 5.83 -4.04
N ALA A 196 -6.72 5.45 -2.83
CA ALA A 196 -6.17 6.37 -1.83
C ALA A 196 -4.77 5.94 -1.40
N GLY A 197 -3.83 6.90 -1.30
CA GLY A 197 -2.45 6.67 -0.88
C GLY A 197 -1.73 7.97 -0.55
N ASP A 198 -0.71 7.90 0.32
CA ASP A 198 -0.06 9.07 0.91
C ASP A 198 1.38 9.30 0.43
N SER A 199 1.97 8.37 -0.30
CA SER A 199 3.41 8.38 -0.60
C SER A 199 3.74 8.15 -2.07
N ALA A 200 5.01 8.38 -2.44
CA ALA A 200 5.52 8.09 -3.79
C ALA A 200 5.34 6.61 -4.19
N MET A 201 5.30 5.69 -3.21
CA MET A 201 5.02 4.27 -3.43
C MET A 201 3.62 4.01 -3.99
N ASP A 202 2.68 4.93 -3.73
CA ASP A 202 1.28 4.84 -4.15
C ASP A 202 1.02 5.44 -5.53
N LEU A 203 1.93 6.28 -6.05
CA LEU A 203 1.76 6.93 -7.34
C LEU A 203 1.36 5.98 -8.48
N PRO A 204 1.95 4.78 -8.62
CA PRO A 204 1.49 3.84 -9.65
C PRO A 204 0.02 3.42 -9.49
N MET A 205 -0.46 3.20 -8.25
CA MET A 205 -1.84 2.86 -7.97
C MET A 205 -2.80 4.05 -8.22
N LEU A 206 -2.42 5.23 -7.74
CA LEU A 206 -3.19 6.45 -7.91
C LEU A 206 -3.35 6.82 -9.41
N ARG A 207 -2.30 6.60 -10.21
CA ARG A 207 -2.35 6.82 -11.68
C ARG A 207 -3.16 5.78 -12.43
N ALA A 208 -3.26 4.57 -11.90
CA ALA A 208 -4.01 3.46 -12.51
C ALA A 208 -5.51 3.51 -12.19
N ALA A 209 -5.92 4.23 -11.15
CA ALA A 209 -7.30 4.35 -10.73
C ALA A 209 -8.07 5.37 -11.57
N ASP A 210 -9.41 5.21 -11.66
CA ASP A 210 -10.29 6.18 -12.30
C ASP A 210 -10.37 7.50 -11.50
N ILE A 211 -10.33 7.39 -10.16
CA ILE A 211 -10.32 8.55 -9.25
C ILE A 211 -9.22 8.32 -8.20
N ALA A 212 -8.33 9.29 -8.07
CA ALA A 212 -7.28 9.29 -7.06
C ALA A 212 -7.62 10.18 -5.86
N ILE A 213 -7.24 9.75 -4.65
CA ILE A 213 -7.34 10.55 -3.43
C ILE A 213 -5.94 10.58 -2.80
N ALA A 214 -5.36 11.77 -2.63
CA ALA A 214 -3.99 11.91 -2.17
C ALA A 214 -3.81 13.20 -1.34
N PRO A 215 -2.77 13.31 -0.50
CA PRO A 215 -2.34 14.59 0.06
C PRO A 215 -2.00 15.60 -1.04
N GLY A 216 -2.15 16.91 -0.76
CA GLY A 216 -2.02 17.97 -1.75
C GLY A 216 -0.74 17.89 -2.60
N GLU A 217 0.43 17.75 -1.94
CA GLU A 217 1.72 17.65 -2.64
C GLU A 217 1.81 16.44 -3.59
N LEU A 218 1.24 15.31 -3.20
CA LEU A 218 1.22 14.11 -4.03
C LEU A 218 0.21 14.22 -5.16
N ALA A 219 -0.92 14.89 -4.90
CA ALA A 219 -1.98 15.13 -5.88
C ALA A 219 -1.48 15.97 -7.07
N GLU A 220 -0.56 16.91 -6.86
CA GLU A 220 0.06 17.72 -7.93
C GLU A 220 0.84 16.88 -8.96
N ALA A 221 1.32 15.69 -8.55
CA ALA A 221 2.04 14.76 -9.44
C ALA A 221 1.12 13.84 -10.25
N LEU A 222 -0.21 13.99 -10.09
CA LEU A 222 -1.21 13.15 -10.74
C LEU A 222 -1.91 13.91 -11.89
N SER A 223 -2.11 13.21 -13.00
CA SER A 223 -2.94 13.64 -14.13
C SER A 223 -4.21 12.79 -14.11
N GLY A 224 -5.38 13.41 -14.09
CA GLY A 224 -6.66 12.69 -14.05
C GLY A 224 -7.57 13.19 -12.93
N GLU A 225 -8.68 12.49 -12.69
CA GLU A 225 -9.60 12.89 -11.65
C GLU A 225 -8.99 12.65 -10.27
N THR A 226 -8.61 13.73 -9.60
CA THR A 226 -7.92 13.67 -8.30
C THR A 226 -8.64 14.51 -7.26
N ARG A 227 -8.71 13.99 -6.04
CA ARG A 227 -9.19 14.66 -4.84
C ARG A 227 -8.01 14.90 -3.92
N ALA A 228 -7.58 16.15 -3.81
CA ALA A 228 -6.47 16.56 -2.97
C ALA A 228 -6.93 16.81 -1.53
N CYS A 229 -6.29 16.15 -0.56
CA CYS A 229 -6.55 16.39 0.86
C CYS A 229 -5.92 17.73 1.28
N PRO A 230 -6.68 18.65 1.89
CA PRO A 230 -6.12 19.86 2.48
C PRO A 230 -5.12 19.54 3.61
N PRO A 231 -4.11 20.39 3.83
CA PRO A 231 -3.03 20.11 4.80
C PRO A 231 -3.50 20.12 6.26
N ASP A 232 -4.62 20.75 6.56
CA ASP A 232 -5.23 20.87 7.90
C ASP A 232 -6.17 19.71 8.23
N ARG A 233 -6.34 18.74 7.31
CA ARG A 233 -7.21 17.59 7.50
C ARG A 233 -6.42 16.30 7.69
N LEU A 234 -6.92 15.42 8.57
CA LEU A 234 -6.39 14.08 8.71
C LEU A 234 -6.69 13.27 7.43
N PHE A 235 -5.65 12.78 6.77
CA PHE A 235 -5.77 12.16 5.45
C PHE A 235 -6.70 10.95 5.45
N SER A 236 -6.62 10.08 6.48
CA SER A 236 -7.49 8.91 6.58
C SER A 236 -8.99 9.26 6.61
N GLU A 237 -9.34 10.32 7.33
CA GLU A 237 -10.72 10.78 7.41
C GLU A 237 -11.20 11.39 6.09
N PHE A 238 -10.39 12.25 5.51
CA PHE A 238 -10.66 12.85 4.20
C PHE A 238 -10.85 11.80 3.10
N ALA A 239 -9.94 10.81 3.04
CA ALA A 239 -9.99 9.78 2.02
C ALA A 239 -11.27 8.94 2.11
N LEU A 240 -11.68 8.56 3.32
CA LEU A 240 -12.89 7.76 3.52
C LEU A 240 -14.18 8.57 3.31
N GLU A 241 -14.24 9.83 3.75
CA GLU A 241 -15.39 10.72 3.46
C GLU A 241 -15.55 10.91 1.95
N THR A 242 -14.47 11.22 1.26
CA THR A 242 -14.46 11.38 -0.21
C THR A 242 -14.90 10.10 -0.93
N ALA A 243 -14.42 8.94 -0.49
CA ALA A 243 -14.84 7.65 -1.06
C ALA A 243 -16.33 7.37 -0.85
N LEU A 244 -16.88 7.72 0.33
CA LEU A 244 -18.31 7.63 0.63
C LEU A 244 -19.13 8.54 -0.29
N GLU A 245 -18.74 9.80 -0.46
CA GLU A 245 -19.41 10.73 -1.37
C GLU A 245 -19.39 10.23 -2.83
N ILE A 246 -18.29 9.64 -3.27
CA ILE A 246 -18.18 9.05 -4.61
C ILE A 246 -19.12 7.85 -4.74
N SER A 247 -19.22 7.00 -3.70
CA SER A 247 -20.11 5.84 -3.72
C SER A 247 -21.59 6.25 -3.88
N GLU A 248 -22.03 7.27 -3.16
CA GLU A 248 -23.41 7.80 -3.25
C GLU A 248 -23.74 8.30 -4.65
N ARG A 249 -22.83 9.01 -5.28
CA ARG A 249 -22.99 9.48 -6.68
C ARG A 249 -22.96 8.33 -7.70
N HIS A 250 -22.29 7.25 -7.39
CA HIS A 250 -22.22 6.08 -8.26
C HIS A 250 -23.51 5.27 -8.20
N GLU A 251 -24.09 5.06 -7.03
CA GLU A 251 -25.37 4.36 -6.84
C GLU A 251 -26.53 5.07 -7.57
N VAL A 252 -26.55 6.41 -7.55
CA VAL A 252 -27.57 7.23 -8.24
C VAL A 252 -27.49 7.11 -9.79
N ARG A 253 -26.37 6.67 -10.35
CA ARG A 253 -26.15 6.57 -11.80
C ARG A 253 -26.34 5.16 -12.36
N LEU A 254 -26.65 4.16 -11.55
CA LEU A 254 -27.02 2.85 -12.03
C LEU A 254 -28.50 2.91 -12.46
N PRO A 255 -28.86 2.59 -13.71
CA PRO A 255 -30.24 2.64 -14.22
C PRO A 255 -31.12 1.58 -13.60
#